data_98d074d317b2bd66dc76dad7681c9700
#
_entry.id   98d074d317b2bd66dc76dad7681c9700
#
_cell.length_a   1.000
_cell.length_b   1.000
_cell.length_c   1.000
_cell.angle_alpha   90.00
_cell.angle_beta   90.00
_cell.angle_gamma   90.00
#
_symmetry.space_group_name_H-M   'P 1'
#
loop_
_entity.id
_entity.type
_entity.pdbx_description
1 polymer ?
#
loop_
_entity_poly.entity_id
_entity_poly.type
_entity_poly.pdbx_seq_one_letter_code
_entity_poly.pdbx_strand_id
1 'polypeptide(L)'
;MERLNNGKDRLFDGKSKRKKYFIIMRYCTIIIVVWGGVKIGKDCLLCSSPMTREPYLINIGNNVTVSTNVTFVTHDNSIKLLYPEKSDVFGKIVIGNNCFIGENVTILYGVTLADNIIVAAGSVVTKSFRNSNIIIGGNPAHIINTWDKFSEKIKDNVITRKEMENCKERDSSFLISR
;
A
#
# COMPACT_ATOMS: atom_id res chain seq x y z
N MET A 1 54.57 -29.86 11.65
CA MET A 1 53.48 -30.89 11.60
C MET A 1 52.21 -30.22 12.03
N GLU A 2 51.44 -29.79 11.04
CA GLU A 2 50.18 -30.32 10.53
C GLU A 2 49.04 -30.21 11.53
N ARG A 3 47.91 -29.59 11.27
CA ARG A 3 46.98 -29.64 10.11
C ARG A 3 46.03 -28.47 10.20
N LEU A 4 45.84 -27.70 9.18
CA LEU A 4 44.82 -27.78 8.14
C LEU A 4 43.37 -27.99 8.70
N ASN A 5 42.63 -26.91 8.71
CA ASN A 5 41.68 -26.49 7.69
C ASN A 5 40.49 -27.46 7.48
N ASN A 6 39.32 -27.00 7.80
CA ASN A 6 38.15 -27.24 6.97
C ASN A 6 37.13 -26.11 7.14
N GLY A 7 37.26 -25.12 6.28
CA GLY A 7 36.18 -24.18 5.98
C GLY A 7 35.01 -24.95 5.35
N LYS A 8 33.89 -24.95 6.00
CA LYS A 8 32.60 -25.21 5.35
C LYS A 8 31.94 -23.88 5.10
N ASP A 9 32.08 -23.44 3.87
CA ASP A 9 31.27 -22.38 3.29
C ASP A 9 29.79 -22.70 3.54
N ARG A 10 29.19 -22.00 4.50
CA ARG A 10 27.74 -21.94 4.61
C ARG A 10 27.28 -20.96 3.55
N LEU A 11 26.90 -21.50 2.41
CA LEU A 11 26.06 -20.83 1.43
C LEU A 11 24.85 -20.24 2.16
N PHE A 12 24.91 -18.95 2.39
CA PHE A 12 23.81 -18.21 2.98
C PHE A 12 22.63 -18.25 2.01
N ASP A 13 21.61 -19.04 2.35
CA ASP A 13 20.32 -19.02 1.67
C ASP A 13 19.66 -17.63 1.85
N GLY A 14 19.91 -16.77 0.88
CA GLY A 14 19.37 -15.41 0.86
C GLY A 14 17.83 -15.34 0.85
N LYS A 15 17.15 -16.44 0.51
CA LYS A 15 15.68 -16.53 0.48
C LYS A 15 15.08 -16.61 1.88
N SER A 16 15.72 -17.35 2.79
CA SER A 16 15.25 -17.46 4.18
C SER A 16 15.35 -16.15 4.95
N LYS A 17 16.44 -15.40 4.75
CA LYS A 17 16.62 -14.09 5.41
C LYS A 17 15.63 -13.05 4.90
N ARG A 18 15.37 -12.95 3.59
CA ARG A 18 14.39 -12.02 3.02
C ARG A 18 12.99 -12.26 3.55
N LYS A 19 12.54 -13.52 3.66
CA LYS A 19 11.26 -13.85 4.29
C LYS A 19 11.19 -13.41 5.76
N LYS A 20 12.26 -13.60 6.52
CA LYS A 20 12.32 -13.25 7.94
C LYS A 20 12.31 -11.74 8.16
N TYR A 21 13.03 -10.96 7.35
CA TYR A 21 13.02 -9.50 7.40
C TYR A 21 11.64 -8.93 6.98
N PHE A 22 11.01 -9.49 5.97
CA PHE A 22 9.68 -9.07 5.52
C PHE A 22 8.62 -9.33 6.59
N ILE A 23 8.68 -10.47 7.28
CA ILE A 23 7.80 -10.81 8.41
C ILE A 23 8.07 -9.87 9.59
N ILE A 24 9.32 -9.60 9.94
CA ILE A 24 9.70 -8.71 11.05
C ILE A 24 9.23 -7.28 10.78
N MET A 25 9.43 -6.75 9.57
CA MET A 25 8.91 -5.42 9.19
C MET A 25 7.39 -5.36 9.29
N ARG A 26 6.69 -6.42 8.86
CA ARG A 26 5.23 -6.52 8.96
C ARG A 26 4.74 -6.47 10.40
N TYR A 27 5.37 -7.20 11.31
CA TYR A 27 5.03 -7.18 12.75
C TYR A 27 5.44 -5.87 13.42
N CYS A 28 6.62 -5.33 13.15
CA CYS A 28 7.05 -4.05 13.70
C CYS A 28 6.14 -2.90 13.24
N THR A 29 5.77 -2.84 11.97
CA THR A 29 4.89 -1.80 11.43
C THR A 29 3.50 -1.88 12.07
N ILE A 30 2.92 -3.07 12.20
CA ILE A 30 1.62 -3.26 12.85
C ILE A 30 1.66 -2.85 14.32
N ILE A 31 2.71 -3.23 15.07
CA ILE A 31 2.83 -2.87 16.48
C ILE A 31 2.95 -1.34 16.64
N ILE A 32 3.80 -0.67 15.90
CA ILE A 32 3.99 0.79 15.96
C ILE A 32 2.69 1.52 15.58
N VAL A 33 2.00 1.05 14.56
CA VAL A 33 0.76 1.65 14.05
C VAL A 33 -0.40 1.51 15.04
N VAL A 34 -0.55 0.34 15.67
CA VAL A 34 -1.58 0.11 16.71
C VAL A 34 -1.30 0.98 17.95
N TRP A 35 -0.04 1.15 18.33
CA TRP A 35 0.35 2.02 19.46
C TRP A 35 0.17 3.52 19.09
N GLY A 36 0.24 3.90 17.82
CA GLY A 36 0.02 5.25 17.36
C GLY A 36 -1.46 5.68 17.28
N GLY A 37 -2.41 4.75 17.46
CA GLY A 37 -3.86 5.05 17.44
C GLY A 37 -4.53 4.93 16.09
N VAL A 38 -3.83 4.47 15.04
CA VAL A 38 -4.46 4.10 13.76
C VAL A 38 -5.37 2.89 13.96
N LYS A 39 -6.58 2.95 13.42
CA LYS A 39 -7.49 1.80 13.42
C LYS A 39 -7.29 1.00 12.13
N ILE A 40 -6.95 -0.29 12.27
CA ILE A 40 -6.69 -1.19 11.14
C ILE A 40 -7.52 -2.46 11.33
N GLY A 41 -8.21 -2.85 10.26
CA GLY A 41 -8.96 -4.10 10.19
C GLY A 41 -8.06 -5.33 10.04
N LYS A 42 -8.69 -6.48 9.79
CA LYS A 42 -8.01 -7.78 9.62
C LYS A 42 -7.44 -7.92 8.21
N ASP A 43 -6.48 -8.83 8.06
CA ASP A 43 -5.93 -9.29 6.77
C ASP A 43 -5.32 -8.17 5.90
N CYS A 44 -4.80 -7.11 6.54
CA CYS A 44 -4.16 -6.00 5.86
C CYS A 44 -2.68 -6.25 5.60
N LEU A 45 -2.20 -5.81 4.43
CA LEU A 45 -0.78 -5.76 4.07
C LEU A 45 -0.34 -4.30 3.99
N LEU A 46 0.50 -3.86 4.94
CA LEU A 46 1.01 -2.50 4.97
C LEU A 46 2.52 -2.50 4.65
N CYS A 47 2.86 -2.00 3.47
CA CYS A 47 4.26 -1.79 3.05
C CYS A 47 4.73 -0.35 3.34
N SER A 48 3.82 0.54 3.68
CA SER A 48 4.07 1.88 4.20
C SER A 48 3.46 2.04 5.58
N SER A 49 4.10 2.86 6.43
CA SER A 49 3.55 3.20 7.74
C SER A 49 2.54 4.33 7.60
N PRO A 50 1.30 4.17 8.08
CA PRO A 50 0.33 5.26 8.14
C PRO A 50 0.57 6.20 9.34
N MET A 51 1.84 6.38 9.72
CA MET A 51 2.21 7.26 10.82
C MET A 51 2.16 8.72 10.40
N THR A 52 1.39 9.50 11.12
CA THR A 52 1.27 10.96 11.02
C THR A 52 1.34 11.55 12.43
N ARG A 53 1.19 12.86 12.57
CA ARG A 53 1.04 13.49 13.89
C ARG A 53 -0.28 13.09 14.56
N GLU A 54 -1.33 12.83 13.78
CA GLU A 54 -2.68 12.48 14.22
C GLU A 54 -3.09 11.09 13.70
N PRO A 55 -2.40 10.01 14.13
CA PRO A 55 -2.66 8.66 13.61
C PRO A 55 -4.08 8.18 13.93
N TYR A 56 -4.69 8.68 15.01
CA TYR A 56 -6.08 8.40 15.38
C TYR A 56 -7.13 8.92 14.38
N LEU A 57 -6.74 9.77 13.43
CA LEU A 57 -7.58 10.22 12.33
C LEU A 57 -7.59 9.23 11.15
N ILE A 58 -6.81 8.16 11.19
CA ILE A 58 -6.73 7.18 10.10
C ILE A 58 -7.48 5.91 10.49
N ASN A 59 -8.41 5.50 9.65
CA ASN A 59 -9.16 4.26 9.76
C ASN A 59 -8.96 3.45 8.47
N ILE A 60 -8.51 2.21 8.59
CA ILE A 60 -8.30 1.27 7.49
C ILE A 60 -9.18 0.04 7.74
N GLY A 61 -9.99 -0.32 6.77
CA GLY A 61 -10.88 -1.49 6.81
C GLY A 61 -10.14 -2.82 6.74
N ASN A 62 -10.87 -3.89 6.44
CA ASN A 62 -10.32 -5.24 6.32
C ASN A 62 -9.78 -5.51 4.91
N ASN A 63 -8.82 -6.42 4.80
CA ASN A 63 -8.25 -6.87 3.52
C ASN A 63 -7.76 -5.70 2.66
N VAL A 64 -7.03 -4.77 3.27
CA VAL A 64 -6.47 -3.60 2.58
C VAL A 64 -4.99 -3.79 2.36
N THR A 65 -4.55 -3.56 1.13
CA THR A 65 -3.13 -3.47 0.79
C THR A 65 -2.72 -2.01 0.63
N VAL A 66 -1.73 -1.59 1.40
CA VAL A 66 -1.06 -0.28 1.26
C VAL A 66 0.36 -0.54 0.77
N SER A 67 0.65 -0.14 -0.46
CA SER A 67 1.96 -0.32 -1.10
C SER A 67 3.03 0.58 -0.50
N THR A 68 4.21 0.59 -1.10
CA THR A 68 5.36 1.39 -0.64
C THR A 68 5.16 2.89 -0.92
N ASN A 69 5.77 3.73 -0.08
CA ASN A 69 5.78 5.19 -0.21
C ASN A 69 4.39 5.84 -0.25
N VAL A 70 3.38 5.23 0.37
CA VAL A 70 2.06 5.86 0.52
C VAL A 70 2.11 6.88 1.65
N THR A 71 1.63 8.09 1.36
CA THR A 71 1.59 9.21 2.30
C THR A 71 0.15 9.51 2.72
N PHE A 72 -0.09 9.57 4.03
CA PHE A 72 -1.35 10.00 4.62
C PHE A 72 -1.18 11.38 5.20
N VAL A 73 -1.90 12.37 4.66
CA VAL A 73 -1.86 13.77 5.09
C VAL A 73 -3.11 14.04 5.92
N THR A 74 -2.98 14.10 7.22
CA THR A 74 -4.13 14.27 8.16
C THR A 74 -4.43 15.72 8.50
N HIS A 75 -3.49 16.63 8.21
CA HIS A 75 -3.62 18.06 8.48
C HIS A 75 -2.90 18.90 7.42
N ASP A 76 -3.25 20.21 7.41
CA ASP A 76 -2.60 21.20 6.57
C ASP A 76 -2.51 22.53 7.33
N ASN A 77 -1.28 23.03 7.48
CA ASN A 77 -1.01 24.27 8.21
C ASN A 77 -0.93 25.51 7.30
N SER A 78 -1.15 25.36 6.00
CA SER A 78 -1.23 26.50 5.07
C SER A 78 -2.35 27.48 5.45
N ILE A 79 -3.32 26.99 6.21
CA ILE A 79 -4.44 27.80 6.73
C ILE A 79 -3.98 29.01 7.53
N LYS A 80 -2.78 28.97 8.14
CA LYS A 80 -2.19 30.11 8.87
C LYS A 80 -1.95 31.34 8.01
N LEU A 81 -1.79 31.15 6.70
CA LEU A 81 -1.64 32.27 5.77
C LEU A 81 -2.93 33.06 5.63
N LEU A 82 -4.08 32.40 5.83
CA LEU A 82 -5.41 33.01 5.72
C LEU A 82 -5.96 33.40 7.10
N TYR A 83 -5.63 32.63 8.12
CA TYR A 83 -6.11 32.80 9.50
C TYR A 83 -4.93 32.65 10.47
N PRO A 84 -4.16 33.73 10.70
CA PRO A 84 -2.93 33.68 11.50
C PRO A 84 -3.12 33.17 12.94
N GLU A 85 -4.33 33.31 13.49
CA GLU A 85 -4.71 32.85 14.82
C GLU A 85 -5.04 31.34 14.89
N LYS A 86 -5.17 30.66 13.71
CA LYS A 86 -5.43 29.22 13.63
C LYS A 86 -4.15 28.46 13.46
N SER A 87 -4.18 27.15 13.76
CA SER A 87 -3.01 26.29 13.58
C SER A 87 -3.06 25.50 12.28
N ASP A 88 -4.08 24.69 12.12
CA ASP A 88 -4.19 23.69 11.04
C ASP A 88 -5.65 23.40 10.71
N VAL A 89 -5.89 22.89 9.52
CA VAL A 89 -7.12 22.17 9.18
C VAL A 89 -6.86 20.67 9.27
N PHE A 90 -7.76 19.93 9.90
CA PHE A 90 -7.64 18.49 10.13
C PHE A 90 -8.79 17.72 9.46
N GLY A 91 -8.54 16.49 9.05
CA GLY A 91 -9.59 15.64 8.53
C GLY A 91 -9.28 14.15 8.67
N LYS A 92 -10.33 13.35 8.90
CA LYS A 92 -10.20 11.91 8.95
C LYS A 92 -9.92 11.34 7.57
N ILE A 93 -9.07 10.31 7.52
CA ILE A 93 -8.88 9.47 6.35
C ILE A 93 -9.51 8.13 6.66
N VAL A 94 -10.46 7.70 5.82
CA VAL A 94 -11.16 6.43 5.97
C VAL A 94 -10.98 5.61 4.70
N ILE A 95 -10.40 4.44 4.83
CA ILE A 95 -10.24 3.45 3.76
C ILE A 95 -11.22 2.31 4.04
N GLY A 96 -12.10 2.01 3.10
CA GLY A 96 -13.04 0.89 3.18
C GLY A 96 -12.36 -0.48 3.11
N ASN A 97 -13.15 -1.53 2.99
CA ASN A 97 -12.66 -2.89 2.89
C ASN A 97 -12.21 -3.23 1.46
N ASN A 98 -11.36 -4.25 1.31
CA ASN A 98 -10.89 -4.78 0.02
C ASN A 98 -10.31 -3.70 -0.89
N CYS A 99 -9.56 -2.75 -0.33
CA CYS A 99 -8.93 -1.68 -1.09
C CYS A 99 -7.45 -1.98 -1.37
N PHE A 100 -6.99 -1.50 -2.52
CA PHE A 100 -5.57 -1.51 -2.88
C PHE A 100 -5.10 -0.07 -3.09
N ILE A 101 -4.11 0.33 -2.32
CA ILE A 101 -3.49 1.66 -2.44
C ILE A 101 -2.12 1.46 -3.09
N GLY A 102 -2.00 1.95 -4.32
CA GLY A 102 -0.80 1.81 -5.14
C GLY A 102 0.41 2.54 -4.58
N GLU A 103 1.56 2.24 -5.15
CA GLU A 103 2.83 2.85 -4.76
C GLU A 103 2.84 4.36 -5.02
N ASN A 104 3.52 5.14 -4.15
CA ASN A 104 3.64 6.60 -4.23
C ASN A 104 2.29 7.36 -4.24
N VAL A 105 1.24 6.78 -3.68
CA VAL A 105 -0.06 7.46 -3.52
C VAL A 105 -0.01 8.44 -2.35
N THR A 106 -0.59 9.62 -2.55
CA THR A 106 -0.86 10.59 -1.48
C THR A 106 -2.37 10.69 -1.23
N ILE A 107 -2.80 10.54 0.03
CA ILE A 107 -4.20 10.67 0.43
C ILE A 107 -4.32 11.86 1.38
N LEU A 108 -5.16 12.85 1.01
CA LEU A 108 -5.34 14.07 1.79
C LEU A 108 -6.40 13.88 2.89
N TYR A 109 -6.35 14.80 3.83
CA TYR A 109 -7.31 14.90 4.92
C TYR A 109 -8.77 14.99 4.43
N GLY A 110 -9.70 14.44 5.20
CA GLY A 110 -11.12 14.44 4.88
C GLY A 110 -11.55 13.38 3.83
N VAL A 111 -10.62 12.59 3.30
CA VAL A 111 -10.91 11.59 2.26
C VAL A 111 -11.53 10.34 2.87
N THR A 112 -12.63 9.89 2.26
CA THR A 112 -13.24 8.57 2.49
C THR A 112 -13.26 7.80 1.18
N LEU A 113 -12.68 6.61 1.18
CA LEU A 113 -12.78 5.62 0.11
C LEU A 113 -13.78 4.53 0.52
N ALA A 114 -14.76 4.26 -0.33
CA ALA A 114 -15.68 3.15 -0.16
C ALA A 114 -14.95 1.79 -0.29
N ASP A 115 -15.68 0.70 -0.13
CA ASP A 115 -15.14 -0.65 -0.31
C ASP A 115 -14.79 -0.93 -1.79
N ASN A 116 -13.87 -1.86 -2.02
CA ASN A 116 -13.50 -2.34 -3.34
C ASN A 116 -12.96 -1.21 -4.26
N ILE A 117 -12.05 -0.38 -3.76
CA ILE A 117 -11.39 0.65 -4.55
C ILE A 117 -9.93 0.28 -4.78
N ILE A 118 -9.50 0.38 -6.04
CA ILE A 118 -8.08 0.35 -6.42
C ILE A 118 -7.64 1.78 -6.70
N VAL A 119 -6.62 2.25 -5.97
CA VAL A 119 -5.95 3.52 -6.24
C VAL A 119 -4.68 3.24 -7.03
N ALA A 120 -4.60 3.75 -8.25
CA ALA A 120 -3.44 3.57 -9.12
C ALA A 120 -2.20 4.26 -8.53
N ALA A 121 -1.03 3.68 -8.80
CA ALA A 121 0.24 4.22 -8.32
C ALA A 121 0.45 5.68 -8.76
N GLY A 122 1.13 6.49 -7.92
CA GLY A 122 1.43 7.89 -8.18
C GLY A 122 0.24 8.85 -8.10
N SER A 123 -0.91 8.40 -7.61
CA SER A 123 -2.13 9.23 -7.54
C SER A 123 -2.14 10.15 -6.32
N VAL A 124 -2.81 11.31 -6.46
CA VAL A 124 -3.10 12.24 -5.35
C VAL A 124 -4.61 12.29 -5.12
N VAL A 125 -5.05 11.69 -4.03
CA VAL A 125 -6.47 11.58 -3.68
C VAL A 125 -6.88 12.78 -2.84
N THR A 126 -7.58 13.72 -3.45
CA THR A 126 -7.96 15.01 -2.86
C THR A 126 -9.43 15.07 -2.44
N LYS A 127 -10.24 14.06 -2.81
CA LYS A 127 -11.68 13.99 -2.50
C LYS A 127 -12.11 12.57 -2.23
N SER A 128 -13.26 12.43 -1.61
CA SER A 128 -13.86 11.14 -1.29
C SER A 128 -14.48 10.45 -2.53
N PHE A 129 -14.43 9.11 -2.53
CA PHE A 129 -15.07 8.27 -3.54
C PHE A 129 -16.02 7.30 -2.82
N ARG A 130 -17.32 7.45 -3.07
CA ARG A 130 -18.37 6.69 -2.39
C ARG A 130 -18.88 5.50 -3.22
N ASN A 131 -18.47 5.40 -4.48
CA ASN A 131 -18.78 4.28 -5.35
C ASN A 131 -17.80 3.14 -5.12
N SER A 132 -18.30 1.93 -4.97
CA SER A 132 -17.49 0.71 -4.87
C SER A 132 -17.15 0.14 -6.27
N ASN A 133 -16.21 -0.81 -6.31
CA ASN A 133 -15.80 -1.54 -7.52
C ASN A 133 -15.24 -0.63 -8.62
N ILE A 134 -14.52 0.40 -8.23
CA ILE A 134 -13.89 1.37 -9.14
C ILE A 134 -12.37 1.37 -9.00
N ILE A 135 -11.75 1.87 -10.06
CA ILE A 135 -10.33 2.19 -10.08
C ILE A 135 -10.20 3.70 -10.25
N ILE A 136 -9.46 4.32 -9.36
CA ILE A 136 -9.19 5.75 -9.41
C ILE A 136 -7.71 5.98 -9.65
N GLY A 137 -7.36 7.10 -10.29
CA GLY A 137 -5.99 7.45 -10.56
C GLY A 137 -5.82 8.89 -11.02
N GLY A 138 -4.58 9.36 -11.01
CA GLY A 138 -4.18 10.69 -11.45
C GLY A 138 -3.93 11.70 -10.33
N ASN A 139 -3.58 12.91 -10.71
CA ASN A 139 -3.38 14.07 -9.83
C ASN A 139 -4.14 15.29 -10.40
N PRO A 140 -5.29 15.69 -9.83
CA PRO A 140 -6.02 15.00 -8.76
C PRO A 140 -6.68 13.71 -9.24
N ALA A 141 -6.86 12.73 -8.33
CA ALA A 141 -7.45 11.45 -8.66
C ALA A 141 -8.90 11.55 -9.12
N HIS A 142 -9.24 10.76 -10.14
CA HIS A 142 -10.57 10.61 -10.70
C HIS A 142 -10.83 9.15 -11.07
N ILE A 143 -12.08 8.80 -11.38
CA ILE A 143 -12.41 7.43 -11.80
C ILE A 143 -11.83 7.20 -13.19
N ILE A 144 -10.97 6.19 -13.32
CA ILE A 144 -10.32 5.83 -14.59
C ILE A 144 -10.83 4.51 -15.16
N ASN A 145 -11.41 3.64 -14.30
CA ASN A 145 -11.95 2.34 -14.74
C ASN A 145 -12.91 1.76 -13.69
N THR A 146 -13.50 0.61 -14.02
CA THR A 146 -14.24 -0.25 -13.08
C THR A 146 -13.53 -1.59 -12.94
N TRP A 147 -13.83 -2.33 -11.86
CA TRP A 147 -13.25 -3.66 -11.62
C TRP A 147 -13.56 -4.64 -12.75
N ASP A 148 -14.81 -4.65 -13.24
CA ASP A 148 -15.23 -5.57 -14.30
C ASP A 148 -14.44 -5.34 -15.58
N LYS A 149 -14.35 -4.08 -16.04
CA LYS A 149 -13.60 -3.74 -17.25
C LYS A 149 -12.10 -4.02 -17.11
N PHE A 150 -11.56 -3.79 -15.91
CA PHE A 150 -10.16 -4.05 -15.65
C PHE A 150 -9.88 -5.56 -15.60
N SER A 151 -10.72 -6.32 -14.90
CA SER A 151 -10.63 -7.78 -14.84
C SER A 151 -10.67 -8.41 -16.21
N GLU A 152 -11.63 -8.00 -17.06
CA GLU A 152 -11.72 -8.50 -18.43
C GLU A 152 -10.47 -8.19 -19.25
N LYS A 153 -9.92 -6.98 -19.09
CA LYS A 153 -8.70 -6.56 -19.80
C LYS A 153 -7.46 -7.38 -19.45
N ILE A 154 -7.35 -7.85 -18.18
CA ILE A 154 -6.12 -8.51 -17.71
C ILE A 154 -6.25 -10.01 -17.54
N LYS A 155 -7.42 -10.60 -17.77
CA LYS A 155 -7.73 -11.99 -17.43
C LYS A 155 -6.70 -13.01 -17.98
N ASP A 156 -6.21 -12.79 -19.20
CA ASP A 156 -5.25 -13.67 -19.85
C ASP A 156 -3.80 -13.46 -19.37
N ASN A 157 -3.55 -12.41 -18.58
CA ASN A 157 -2.23 -12.06 -18.06
C ASN A 157 -2.09 -12.34 -16.54
N VAL A 158 -3.16 -12.84 -15.90
CA VAL A 158 -3.14 -13.12 -14.47
C VAL A 158 -2.57 -14.51 -14.21
N ILE A 159 -1.49 -14.57 -13.45
CA ILE A 159 -0.82 -15.82 -13.06
C ILE A 159 -0.58 -15.86 -11.56
N THR A 160 -0.44 -17.06 -11.04
CA THR A 160 -0.02 -17.27 -9.66
C THR A 160 1.48 -17.04 -9.49
N ARG A 161 1.90 -16.77 -8.25
CA ARG A 161 3.34 -16.67 -7.94
C ARG A 161 4.10 -17.95 -8.28
N LYS A 162 3.45 -19.13 -8.12
CA LYS A 162 4.04 -20.44 -8.44
C LYS A 162 4.27 -20.59 -9.94
N GLU A 163 3.31 -20.16 -10.75
CA GLU A 163 3.46 -20.14 -12.20
C GLU A 163 4.58 -19.20 -12.62
N MET A 164 4.65 -17.98 -12.05
CA MET A 164 5.74 -17.05 -12.29
C MET A 164 7.12 -17.60 -11.92
N GLU A 165 7.23 -18.33 -10.82
CA GLU A 165 8.48 -18.97 -10.40
C GLU A 165 8.91 -20.11 -11.35
N ASN A 166 7.96 -20.80 -11.96
CA ASN A 166 8.20 -21.86 -12.95
C ASN A 166 8.53 -21.31 -14.36
N CYS A 167 8.06 -20.10 -14.68
CA CYS A 167 8.26 -19.47 -16.01
C CYS A 167 9.59 -18.74 -16.16
N LYS A 168 10.52 -18.95 -15.26
CA LYS A 168 11.71 -18.08 -15.05
C LYS A 168 12.56 -17.75 -16.27
N GLU A 169 12.43 -18.41 -17.43
CA GLU A 169 13.36 -18.15 -18.55
C GLU A 169 12.79 -18.27 -19.97
N ARG A 170 11.56 -18.71 -20.24
CA ARG A 170 11.19 -19.12 -21.60
C ARG A 170 9.86 -18.61 -22.16
N ASP A 171 8.92 -18.21 -21.33
CA ASP A 171 7.62 -17.77 -21.82
C ASP A 171 7.22 -16.45 -21.17
N SER A 172 7.26 -15.38 -21.96
CA SER A 172 6.84 -14.04 -21.53
C SER A 172 5.46 -13.67 -22.09
N SER A 173 4.72 -14.63 -22.64
CA SER A 173 3.41 -14.40 -23.28
C SER A 173 2.36 -13.81 -22.31
N PHE A 174 2.50 -14.07 -21.01
CA PHE A 174 1.65 -13.52 -19.96
C PHE A 174 2.01 -12.09 -19.53
N LEU A 175 3.16 -11.56 -19.98
CA LEU A 175 3.56 -10.20 -19.65
C LEU A 175 2.77 -9.18 -20.48
N ILE A 176 2.22 -8.18 -19.78
CA ILE A 176 1.54 -7.08 -20.46
C ILE A 176 2.58 -6.16 -21.09
N SER A 177 2.54 -6.00 -22.41
CA SER A 177 3.23 -4.93 -23.13
C SER A 177 2.34 -3.68 -23.17
N ARG A 178 2.92 -2.52 -22.92
CA ARG A 178 2.22 -1.21 -22.95
C ARG A 178 2.73 -0.36 -24.08
#